data_3d530d6b5ce69ce42b943da082c25899
#
_entry.id   3d530d6b5ce69ce42b943da082c25899
#
_cell.length_a   1.000
_cell.length_b   1.000
_cell.length_c   1.000
_cell.angle_alpha   90.00
_cell.angle_beta   90.00
_cell.angle_gamma   90.00
#
_symmetry.space_group_name_H-M   'P 1'
#
loop_
_entity.id
_entity.type
_entity.pdbx_description
1 polymer ?
#
loop_
_entity_poly.entity_id
_entity_poly.type
_entity_poly.pdbx_seq_one_letter_code
_entity_poly.pdbx_strand_id
1 'polypeptide(L)'
;RHVLVRHEQGAGHMAEGYAHATGLPGVAIVTSGPAATNMVTPLADAMLDSVPLVCITGQVASGAIGSDAFQECDTTGITMAVTKHNFLVADASEIPQVIHDAFHIATTGRPGPVLVDIPKDLVDANNPVSHFDDYEPSEHDLPGYSPIQEPDPASVLEAAELIFQSTRPVIYSGGGILKARAAEQLRELAELLDIHVVTTLMNRGGFPDDHPLALGMPGMHGNYTAVTAIQESDLLITLGARFDDRVTGKVDEFAPNAKVIHADIDPAEFNKVRSANVSIQGDVGQTITELIKALKQLSETKDHPDRSAWKSQISGWKERFPLVYDEWQQGEGLKPQYVIEQLRDNTPDDTIVASGVG
;
A
#
# COMPACT_ATOMS: atom_id res chain seq x y z
N ARG A 1 5.77 11.37 21.55
CA ARG A 1 5.19 10.70 22.72
C ARG A 1 5.59 9.22 22.69
N HIS A 2 6.11 8.69 23.79
CA HIS A 2 6.46 7.28 23.93
C HIS A 2 5.27 6.50 24.53
N VAL A 3 4.96 5.31 23.97
CA VAL A 3 3.93 4.41 24.45
C VAL A 3 4.60 3.07 24.80
N LEU A 4 4.53 2.70 26.08
CA LEU A 4 5.06 1.42 26.56
C LEU A 4 4.02 0.32 26.33
N VAL A 5 4.42 -0.75 25.66
CA VAL A 5 3.60 -1.94 25.41
C VAL A 5 3.95 -3.07 26.39
N ARG A 6 3.11 -4.11 26.42
CA ARG A 6 3.35 -5.32 27.22
C ARG A 6 3.85 -6.51 26.41
N HIS A 7 3.84 -6.40 25.09
CA HIS A 7 4.34 -7.38 24.14
C HIS A 7 4.90 -6.65 22.92
N GLU A 8 6.08 -7.00 22.46
CA GLU A 8 6.81 -6.30 21.41
C GLU A 8 6.07 -6.34 20.07
N GLN A 9 5.40 -7.45 19.76
CA GLN A 9 4.55 -7.55 18.59
C GLN A 9 3.45 -6.45 18.57
N GLY A 10 2.91 -6.12 19.76
CA GLY A 10 1.98 -5.01 19.91
C GLY A 10 2.62 -3.65 19.59
N ALA A 11 3.92 -3.45 19.86
CA ALA A 11 4.62 -2.23 19.48
C ALA A 11 4.69 -2.08 17.95
N GLY A 12 5.02 -3.18 17.24
CA GLY A 12 5.06 -3.20 15.77
C GLY A 12 3.70 -2.87 15.17
N HIS A 13 2.64 -3.58 15.53
CA HIS A 13 1.30 -3.33 14.99
C HIS A 13 0.73 -1.95 15.38
N MET A 14 1.10 -1.39 16.54
CA MET A 14 0.75 0.00 16.87
C MET A 14 1.48 1.00 15.97
N ALA A 15 2.74 0.75 15.62
CA ALA A 15 3.50 1.58 14.70
C ALA A 15 2.94 1.49 13.26
N GLU A 16 2.50 0.30 12.82
CA GLU A 16 1.77 0.11 11.55
C GLU A 16 0.45 0.89 11.56
N GLY A 17 -0.35 0.75 12.61
CA GLY A 17 -1.61 1.48 12.76
C GLY A 17 -1.40 3.00 12.73
N TYR A 18 -0.31 3.49 13.34
CA TYR A 18 0.08 4.90 13.24
C TYR A 18 0.38 5.30 11.78
N ALA A 19 1.14 4.48 11.08
CA ALA A 19 1.49 4.75 9.69
C ALA A 19 0.25 4.73 8.76
N HIS A 20 -0.67 3.80 8.97
CA HIS A 20 -1.93 3.77 8.23
C HIS A 20 -2.80 5.02 8.49
N ALA A 21 -2.92 5.44 9.75
CA ALA A 21 -3.77 6.57 10.12
C ALA A 21 -3.20 7.93 9.71
N THR A 22 -1.87 8.08 9.69
CA THR A 22 -1.22 9.39 9.47
C THR A 22 -0.53 9.54 8.13
N GLY A 23 -0.19 8.43 7.47
CA GLY A 23 0.68 8.40 6.29
C GLY A 23 2.14 8.75 6.61
N LEU A 24 2.54 8.74 7.90
CA LEU A 24 3.92 8.95 8.36
C LEU A 24 4.52 7.60 8.82
N PRO A 25 5.86 7.42 8.74
CA PRO A 25 6.47 6.18 9.18
C PRO A 25 6.26 5.95 10.68
N GLY A 26 5.88 4.72 11.04
CA GLY A 26 5.81 4.29 12.43
C GLY A 26 7.20 3.93 12.98
N VAL A 27 7.39 4.01 14.29
CA VAL A 27 8.64 3.62 14.95
C VAL A 27 8.36 2.68 16.10
N ALA A 28 9.06 1.55 16.13
CA ALA A 28 9.05 0.62 17.24
C ALA A 28 10.48 0.42 17.77
N ILE A 29 10.64 0.37 19.09
CA ILE A 29 11.93 0.14 19.75
C ILE A 29 11.78 -1.05 20.71
N VAL A 30 12.63 -2.06 20.56
CA VAL A 30 12.62 -3.27 21.38
C VAL A 30 14.03 -3.68 21.78
N THR A 31 14.16 -4.51 22.80
CA THR A 31 15.48 -5.04 23.23
C THR A 31 15.92 -6.22 22.35
N SER A 32 17.07 -6.79 22.65
CA SER A 32 17.69 -7.90 21.92
C SER A 32 16.97 -9.25 22.10
N GLY A 33 17.34 -10.23 21.30
CA GLY A 33 16.94 -11.63 21.42
C GLY A 33 15.44 -11.83 21.25
N PRO A 34 14.72 -12.37 22.27
CA PRO A 34 13.31 -12.71 22.15
C PRO A 34 12.41 -11.51 21.81
N ALA A 35 12.79 -10.30 22.22
CA ALA A 35 12.06 -9.09 21.86
C ALA A 35 12.20 -8.75 20.37
N ALA A 36 13.41 -8.83 19.84
CA ALA A 36 13.67 -8.64 18.41
C ALA A 36 12.94 -9.69 17.56
N THR A 37 12.93 -10.95 17.96
CA THR A 37 12.21 -12.01 17.24
C THR A 37 10.68 -11.84 17.28
N ASN A 38 10.12 -11.21 18.32
CA ASN A 38 8.70 -10.88 18.39
C ASN A 38 8.29 -9.80 17.33
N MET A 39 9.25 -9.09 16.74
CA MET A 39 8.98 -8.12 15.69
C MET A 39 8.81 -8.75 14.30
N VAL A 40 9.11 -10.04 14.11
CA VAL A 40 9.07 -10.70 12.79
C VAL A 40 7.66 -10.62 12.17
N THR A 41 6.62 -10.90 12.95
CA THR A 41 5.23 -10.85 12.44
C THR A 41 4.84 -9.44 11.98
N PRO A 42 4.96 -8.37 12.79
CA PRO A 42 4.63 -7.03 12.31
C PRO A 42 5.53 -6.54 11.16
N LEU A 43 6.82 -6.93 11.13
CA LEU A 43 7.67 -6.61 9.99
C LEU A 43 7.19 -7.31 8.70
N ALA A 44 6.79 -8.58 8.79
CA ALA A 44 6.24 -9.31 7.65
C ALA A 44 4.93 -8.69 7.16
N ASP A 45 4.05 -8.28 8.07
CA ASP A 45 2.79 -7.60 7.77
C ASP A 45 3.05 -6.26 7.07
N ALA A 46 3.89 -5.42 7.68
CA ALA A 46 4.31 -4.14 7.11
C ALA A 46 4.95 -4.28 5.72
N MET A 47 5.74 -5.34 5.49
CA MET A 47 6.36 -5.61 4.19
C MET A 47 5.33 -5.98 3.13
N LEU A 48 4.37 -6.84 3.48
CA LEU A 48 3.32 -7.28 2.56
C LEU A 48 2.34 -6.15 2.22
N ASP A 49 2.01 -5.31 3.19
CA ASP A 49 1.05 -4.21 3.03
C ASP A 49 1.71 -2.88 2.65
N SER A 50 3.04 -2.92 2.45
CA SER A 50 3.82 -1.73 2.05
C SER A 50 3.66 -0.57 3.05
N VAL A 51 3.82 -0.87 4.35
CA VAL A 51 3.69 0.09 5.44
C VAL A 51 5.07 0.59 5.86
N PRO A 52 5.33 1.91 5.86
CA PRO A 52 6.61 2.44 6.29
C PRO A 52 6.76 2.29 7.80
N LEU A 53 7.76 1.51 8.21
CA LEU A 53 8.06 1.21 9.61
C LEU A 53 9.58 1.23 9.84
N VAL A 54 10.04 1.94 10.86
CA VAL A 54 11.42 1.85 11.35
C VAL A 54 11.43 1.10 12.68
N CYS A 55 12.04 -0.08 12.68
CA CYS A 55 12.20 -0.92 13.86
C CYS A 55 13.63 -0.81 14.39
N ILE A 56 13.79 -0.35 15.63
CA ILE A 56 15.08 -0.29 16.29
C ILE A 56 15.15 -1.43 17.31
N THR A 57 16.13 -2.31 17.13
CA THR A 57 16.39 -3.43 18.05
C THR A 57 17.70 -3.22 18.80
N GLY A 58 17.72 -3.62 20.06
CA GLY A 58 18.99 -3.76 20.76
C GLY A 58 19.70 -5.05 20.36
N GLN A 59 21.03 -5.06 20.46
CA GLN A 59 21.85 -6.26 20.28
C GLN A 59 22.80 -6.42 21.50
N VAL A 60 23.35 -7.61 21.70
CA VAL A 60 24.43 -7.85 22.67
C VAL A 60 25.63 -6.95 22.33
N ALA A 61 26.58 -6.80 23.29
CA ALA A 61 27.78 -6.01 22.99
C ALA A 61 28.52 -6.54 21.76
N SER A 62 29.11 -5.65 20.96
CA SER A 62 29.77 -5.98 19.68
C SER A 62 30.75 -7.15 19.78
N GLY A 63 31.55 -7.20 20.88
CA GLY A 63 32.51 -8.29 21.13
C GLY A 63 31.89 -9.63 21.57
N ALA A 64 30.56 -9.66 21.82
CA ALA A 64 29.84 -10.86 22.21
C ALA A 64 29.02 -11.47 21.06
N ILE A 65 28.89 -10.76 19.93
CA ILE A 65 28.17 -11.26 18.74
C ILE A 65 28.88 -12.52 18.21
N GLY A 66 28.14 -13.59 17.98
CA GLY A 66 28.63 -14.87 17.51
C GLY A 66 29.15 -15.80 18.62
N SER A 67 28.90 -15.46 19.88
CA SER A 67 29.36 -16.27 21.06
C SER A 67 28.23 -17.01 21.77
N ASP A 68 27.00 -17.00 21.27
CA ASP A 68 25.79 -17.51 21.91
C ASP A 68 25.53 -16.83 23.29
N ALA A 69 25.81 -15.53 23.36
CA ALA A 69 25.61 -14.74 24.55
C ALA A 69 24.13 -14.68 24.95
N PHE A 70 23.85 -14.43 26.24
CA PHE A 70 22.47 -14.32 26.72
C PHE A 70 21.67 -13.27 25.96
N GLN A 71 20.55 -13.69 25.38
CA GLN A 71 19.69 -12.89 24.51
C GLN A 71 20.35 -12.40 23.18
N GLU A 72 21.39 -13.05 22.74
CA GLU A 72 21.91 -12.89 21.40
C GLU A 72 20.91 -13.48 20.37
N CYS A 73 20.76 -12.82 19.24
CA CYS A 73 20.02 -13.32 18.10
C CYS A 73 20.60 -12.71 16.81
N ASP A 74 20.69 -13.50 15.74
CA ASP A 74 20.98 -12.97 14.41
C ASP A 74 19.74 -12.26 13.85
N THR A 75 19.47 -11.08 14.39
CA THR A 75 18.29 -10.27 14.05
C THR A 75 18.28 -9.89 12.59
N THR A 76 19.42 -9.51 12.03
CA THR A 76 19.53 -9.12 10.62
C THR A 76 19.28 -10.31 9.70
N GLY A 77 19.82 -11.49 9.99
CA GLY A 77 19.55 -12.72 9.22
C GLY A 77 18.08 -13.13 9.26
N ILE A 78 17.44 -13.10 10.42
CA ILE A 78 16.03 -13.48 10.59
C ILE A 78 15.10 -12.50 9.86
N THR A 79 15.40 -11.21 9.87
CA THR A 79 14.51 -10.18 9.32
C THR A 79 14.79 -9.84 7.85
N MET A 80 15.84 -10.37 7.25
CA MET A 80 16.23 -10.10 5.86
C MET A 80 15.09 -10.32 4.86
N ALA A 81 14.26 -11.35 5.06
CA ALA A 81 13.16 -11.69 4.14
C ALA A 81 11.88 -10.87 4.38
N VAL A 82 11.81 -10.14 5.49
CA VAL A 82 10.60 -9.41 5.93
C VAL A 82 10.84 -7.91 6.11
N THR A 83 11.96 -7.40 5.60
CA THR A 83 12.31 -5.98 5.61
C THR A 83 12.80 -5.53 4.24
N LYS A 84 12.64 -4.25 3.93
CA LYS A 84 13.27 -3.65 2.74
C LYS A 84 14.80 -3.61 2.88
N HIS A 85 15.24 -3.31 4.10
CA HIS A 85 16.65 -3.30 4.47
C HIS A 85 16.79 -3.49 5.98
N ASN A 86 17.94 -3.97 6.41
CA ASN A 86 18.31 -4.00 7.82
C ASN A 86 19.78 -3.59 7.99
N PHE A 87 20.07 -2.93 9.09
CA PHE A 87 21.39 -2.47 9.46
C PHE A 87 21.82 -3.16 10.76
N LEU A 88 23.06 -3.63 10.82
CA LEU A 88 23.76 -3.88 12.07
C LEU A 88 24.80 -2.76 12.23
N VAL A 89 24.62 -1.89 13.21
CA VAL A 89 25.50 -0.74 13.41
C VAL A 89 26.83 -1.21 13.97
N ALA A 90 27.94 -0.79 13.35
CA ALA A 90 29.28 -1.19 13.76
C ALA A 90 30.00 -0.14 14.60
N ASP A 91 29.68 1.14 14.44
CA ASP A 91 30.26 2.25 15.19
C ASP A 91 29.17 3.23 15.64
N ALA A 92 29.31 3.77 16.84
CA ALA A 92 28.33 4.70 17.42
C ALA A 92 28.17 5.99 16.59
N SER A 93 29.21 6.44 15.90
CA SER A 93 29.18 7.63 15.04
C SER A 93 28.31 7.43 13.80
N GLU A 94 28.01 6.19 13.40
CA GLU A 94 27.15 5.86 12.25
C GLU A 94 25.67 5.96 12.59
N ILE A 95 25.28 5.87 13.87
CA ILE A 95 23.88 5.81 14.30
C ILE A 95 23.02 6.92 13.67
N PRO A 96 23.41 8.20 13.69
CA PRO A 96 22.57 9.25 13.12
C PRO A 96 22.33 9.08 11.61
N GLN A 97 23.36 8.72 10.83
CA GLN A 97 23.23 8.50 9.39
C GLN A 97 22.39 7.26 9.11
N VAL A 98 22.63 6.16 9.82
CA VAL A 98 21.85 4.91 9.65
C VAL A 98 20.36 5.14 9.95
N ILE A 99 20.05 5.90 11.00
CA ILE A 99 18.65 6.25 11.29
C ILE A 99 18.05 7.10 10.16
N HIS A 100 18.78 8.10 9.66
CA HIS A 100 18.35 8.93 8.55
C HIS A 100 18.08 8.08 7.29
N ASP A 101 19.00 7.18 6.95
CA ASP A 101 18.87 6.26 5.81
C ASP A 101 17.73 5.25 6.00
N ALA A 102 17.51 4.76 7.22
CA ALA A 102 16.40 3.88 7.53
C ALA A 102 15.04 4.52 7.26
N PHE A 103 14.85 5.78 7.66
CA PHE A 103 13.64 6.53 7.34
C PHE A 103 13.49 6.79 5.84
N HIS A 104 14.58 7.14 5.15
CA HIS A 104 14.58 7.33 3.70
C HIS A 104 14.15 6.06 2.97
N ILE A 105 14.80 4.92 3.28
CA ILE A 105 14.46 3.63 2.65
C ILE A 105 13.03 3.22 2.97
N ALA A 106 12.57 3.40 4.22
CA ALA A 106 11.22 3.01 4.63
C ALA A 106 10.13 3.76 3.86
N THR A 107 10.38 5.02 3.48
CA THR A 107 9.37 5.94 2.95
C THR A 107 9.45 6.17 1.43
N THR A 108 10.55 5.79 0.77
CA THR A 108 10.74 6.02 -0.67
C THR A 108 10.58 4.72 -1.49
N GLY A 109 10.30 4.84 -2.78
CA GLY A 109 9.91 3.69 -3.60
C GLY A 109 8.63 3.05 -3.05
N ARG A 110 8.51 1.71 -3.13
CA ARG A 110 7.45 1.00 -2.41
C ARG A 110 7.72 1.12 -0.90
N PRO A 111 6.85 1.73 -0.10
CA PRO A 111 7.06 1.83 1.35
C PRO A 111 7.19 0.45 2.00
N GLY A 112 7.88 0.39 3.13
CA GLY A 112 8.03 -0.87 3.85
C GLY A 112 8.93 -0.75 5.09
N PRO A 113 9.09 -1.83 5.87
CA PRO A 113 9.83 -1.81 7.10
C PRO A 113 11.35 -1.83 6.88
N VAL A 114 12.05 -1.12 7.74
CA VAL A 114 13.51 -1.15 7.87
C VAL A 114 13.86 -1.42 9.33
N LEU A 115 14.86 -2.28 9.56
CA LEU A 115 15.33 -2.61 10.90
C LEU A 115 16.73 -2.05 11.13
N VAL A 116 16.95 -1.49 12.32
CA VAL A 116 18.26 -1.01 12.78
C VAL A 116 18.62 -1.73 14.07
N ASP A 117 19.60 -2.62 14.02
CA ASP A 117 20.08 -3.42 15.14
C ASP A 117 21.31 -2.75 15.76
N ILE A 118 21.22 -2.35 17.04
CA ILE A 118 22.22 -1.52 17.71
C ILE A 118 22.84 -2.28 18.88
N PRO A 119 24.14 -2.64 18.81
CA PRO A 119 24.87 -3.21 19.93
C PRO A 119 24.88 -2.30 21.15
N LYS A 120 24.68 -2.90 22.34
CA LYS A 120 24.50 -2.13 23.58
C LYS A 120 25.70 -1.29 24.01
N ASP A 121 26.92 -1.68 23.63
CA ASP A 121 28.14 -0.94 23.93
C ASP A 121 28.28 0.34 23.13
N LEU A 122 27.59 0.45 21.98
CA LEU A 122 27.58 1.65 21.15
C LEU A 122 26.65 2.75 21.72
N VAL A 123 25.75 2.40 22.65
CA VAL A 123 24.81 3.33 23.31
C VAL A 123 25.05 3.40 24.82
N ASP A 124 26.18 2.90 25.29
CA ASP A 124 26.55 2.96 26.69
C ASP A 124 27.00 4.40 27.04
N ALA A 125 26.35 4.99 28.06
CA ALA A 125 26.67 6.32 28.56
C ALA A 125 28.11 6.47 29.05
N ASN A 126 28.81 5.36 29.38
CA ASN A 126 30.20 5.33 29.74
C ASN A 126 31.18 5.31 28.57
N ASN A 127 30.65 5.21 27.32
CA ASN A 127 31.42 5.24 26.08
C ASN A 127 30.98 6.43 25.23
N PRO A 128 31.26 7.70 25.62
CA PRO A 128 30.76 8.87 24.96
C PRO A 128 31.38 9.01 23.58
N VAL A 129 30.54 9.27 22.57
CA VAL A 129 30.94 9.65 21.20
C VAL A 129 31.18 11.14 21.15
N SER A 130 32.31 11.57 20.61
CA SER A 130 32.79 12.95 20.70
C SER A 130 32.20 13.94 19.71
N HIS A 131 31.24 13.55 18.83
CA HIS A 131 30.86 14.35 17.66
C HIS A 131 29.39 14.35 17.27
N PHE A 132 28.43 14.15 18.20
CA PHE A 132 27.00 14.19 17.87
C PHE A 132 26.42 15.60 17.72
N ASP A 133 27.04 16.60 18.37
CA ASP A 133 26.48 17.98 18.43
C ASP A 133 26.52 18.71 17.08
N ASP A 134 27.39 18.27 16.13
CA ASP A 134 27.58 18.88 14.81
C ASP A 134 27.11 17.97 13.67
N TYR A 135 26.26 16.94 13.93
CA TYR A 135 25.79 16.03 12.90
C TYR A 135 24.83 16.73 11.94
N GLU A 136 25.24 16.86 10.70
CA GLU A 136 24.37 17.23 9.59
C GLU A 136 24.18 15.98 8.69
N PRO A 137 22.93 15.54 8.40
CA PRO A 137 22.70 14.41 7.52
C PRO A 137 23.37 14.64 6.15
N SER A 138 24.23 13.73 5.74
CA SER A 138 24.77 13.73 4.38
C SER A 138 23.70 13.31 3.38
N GLU A 139 23.94 13.60 2.09
CA GLU A 139 23.15 12.96 1.04
C GLU A 139 23.21 11.43 1.19
N HIS A 140 22.11 10.73 0.84
CA HIS A 140 22.04 9.29 0.95
C HIS A 140 23.03 8.65 -0.03
N ASP A 141 24.06 7.96 0.48
CA ASP A 141 24.93 7.10 -0.31
C ASP A 141 24.48 5.64 -0.11
N LEU A 142 23.47 5.25 -0.88
CA LEU A 142 22.84 3.93 -0.80
C LEU A 142 23.07 3.19 -2.13
N PRO A 143 24.21 2.50 -2.30
CA PRO A 143 24.54 1.81 -3.55
C PRO A 143 23.42 0.85 -3.99
N GLY A 144 22.94 1.02 -5.22
CA GLY A 144 21.88 0.19 -5.78
C GLY A 144 20.45 0.55 -5.35
N TYR A 145 20.27 1.56 -4.50
CA TYR A 145 18.95 2.06 -4.14
C TYR A 145 18.63 3.37 -4.88
N SER A 146 17.85 3.27 -5.94
CA SER A 146 17.45 4.41 -6.78
C SER A 146 15.98 4.24 -7.20
N PRO A 147 15.03 4.56 -6.33
CA PRO A 147 13.60 4.40 -6.63
C PRO A 147 13.18 5.37 -7.73
N ILE A 148 12.55 4.82 -8.80
CA ILE A 148 12.01 5.62 -9.90
C ILE A 148 10.70 6.22 -9.45
N GLN A 149 10.57 7.55 -9.55
CA GLN A 149 9.37 8.31 -9.19
C GLN A 149 8.59 8.74 -10.44
N GLU A 150 9.30 9.18 -11.48
CA GLU A 150 8.71 9.74 -12.70
C GLU A 150 8.36 8.63 -13.69
N PRO A 151 7.10 8.61 -14.20
CA PRO A 151 6.70 7.64 -15.20
C PRO A 151 7.35 7.94 -16.56
N ASP A 152 7.65 6.87 -17.34
CA ASP A 152 8.12 7.02 -18.70
C ASP A 152 7.04 7.63 -19.61
N PRO A 153 7.30 8.77 -20.29
CA PRO A 153 6.31 9.43 -21.13
C PRO A 153 5.79 8.59 -22.30
N ALA A 154 6.60 7.68 -22.85
CA ALA A 154 6.18 6.82 -23.95
C ALA A 154 5.17 5.79 -23.48
N SER A 155 5.38 5.18 -22.31
CA SER A 155 4.44 4.24 -21.69
C SER A 155 3.13 4.93 -21.29
N VAL A 156 3.19 6.17 -20.81
CA VAL A 156 2.00 6.98 -20.50
C VAL A 156 1.19 7.25 -21.77
N LEU A 157 1.83 7.61 -22.88
CA LEU A 157 1.13 7.85 -24.14
C LEU A 157 0.50 6.57 -24.69
N GLU A 158 1.20 5.45 -24.63
CA GLU A 158 0.67 4.15 -25.07
C GLU A 158 -0.55 3.74 -24.22
N ALA A 159 -0.51 3.96 -22.92
CA ALA A 159 -1.64 3.73 -22.03
C ALA A 159 -2.83 4.62 -22.39
N ALA A 160 -2.62 5.92 -22.65
CA ALA A 160 -3.65 6.84 -23.06
C ALA A 160 -4.32 6.41 -24.38
N GLU A 161 -3.54 5.94 -25.35
CA GLU A 161 -4.05 5.38 -26.61
C GLU A 161 -4.93 4.13 -26.38
N LEU A 162 -4.53 3.23 -25.49
CA LEU A 162 -5.34 2.05 -25.15
C LEU A 162 -6.66 2.45 -24.49
N ILE A 163 -6.66 3.46 -23.63
CA ILE A 163 -7.88 3.97 -22.98
C ILE A 163 -8.85 4.53 -24.02
N PHE A 164 -8.35 5.23 -25.04
CA PHE A 164 -9.16 5.74 -26.15
C PHE A 164 -9.70 4.65 -27.07
N GLN A 165 -9.11 3.46 -27.10
CA GLN A 165 -9.60 2.33 -27.90
C GLN A 165 -10.64 1.48 -27.15
N SER A 166 -10.71 1.59 -25.83
CA SER A 166 -11.55 0.75 -24.98
C SER A 166 -12.99 1.24 -24.92
N THR A 167 -13.93 0.31 -25.06
CA THR A 167 -15.37 0.54 -24.92
C THR A 167 -15.95 0.08 -23.58
N ARG A 168 -15.23 -0.79 -22.85
CA ARG A 168 -15.63 -1.34 -21.55
C ARG A 168 -14.51 -1.24 -20.51
N PRO A 169 -13.92 -0.04 -20.32
CA PRO A 169 -12.83 0.12 -19.37
C PRO A 169 -13.33 0.07 -17.92
N VAL A 170 -12.44 -0.37 -17.03
CA VAL A 170 -12.60 -0.29 -15.58
C VAL A 170 -11.29 0.19 -14.96
N ILE A 171 -11.35 1.16 -14.06
CA ILE A 171 -10.21 1.51 -13.22
C ILE A 171 -10.19 0.56 -12.02
N TYR A 172 -9.08 -0.18 -11.87
CA TYR A 172 -8.80 -1.05 -10.75
C TYR A 172 -7.74 -0.41 -9.87
N SER A 173 -8.17 0.21 -8.77
CA SER A 173 -7.32 1.04 -7.91
C SER A 173 -6.94 0.33 -6.62
N GLY A 174 -5.66 0.35 -6.29
CA GLY A 174 -5.09 -0.31 -5.11
C GLY A 174 -4.52 0.64 -4.08
N GLY A 175 -3.93 0.08 -3.01
CA GLY A 175 -3.39 0.82 -1.87
C GLY A 175 -2.32 1.87 -2.22
N GLY A 176 -1.70 1.75 -3.39
CA GLY A 176 -0.76 2.75 -3.91
C GLY A 176 -1.38 4.15 -4.03
N ILE A 177 -2.68 4.24 -4.32
CA ILE A 177 -3.41 5.52 -4.39
C ILE A 177 -3.35 6.27 -3.05
N LEU A 178 -3.64 5.58 -1.94
CA LEU A 178 -3.59 6.20 -0.60
C LEU A 178 -2.16 6.55 -0.19
N LYS A 179 -1.19 5.68 -0.50
CA LYS A 179 0.24 5.89 -0.19
C LYS A 179 0.82 7.08 -0.97
N ALA A 180 0.43 7.26 -2.22
CA ALA A 180 0.78 8.41 -3.05
C ALA A 180 -0.09 9.66 -2.76
N ARG A 181 -1.10 9.56 -1.88
CA ARG A 181 -2.09 10.63 -1.62
C ARG A 181 -2.78 11.12 -2.91
N ALA A 182 -3.07 10.21 -3.83
CA ALA A 182 -3.55 10.48 -5.19
C ALA A 182 -5.07 10.31 -5.37
N ALA A 183 -5.86 10.38 -4.28
CA ALA A 183 -7.32 10.20 -4.32
C ALA A 183 -8.01 11.23 -5.23
N GLU A 184 -7.59 12.51 -5.17
CA GLU A 184 -8.15 13.58 -5.99
C GLU A 184 -7.82 13.39 -7.48
N GLN A 185 -6.56 13.00 -7.80
CA GLN A 185 -6.15 12.70 -9.16
C GLN A 185 -6.92 11.50 -9.72
N LEU A 186 -7.15 10.45 -8.90
CA LEU A 186 -7.97 9.30 -9.28
C LEU A 186 -9.40 9.73 -9.62
N ARG A 187 -9.98 10.61 -8.81
CA ARG A 187 -11.32 11.15 -9.06
C ARG A 187 -11.35 11.95 -10.35
N GLU A 188 -10.40 12.88 -10.56
CA GLU A 188 -10.31 13.66 -11.81
C GLU A 188 -10.19 12.75 -13.04
N LEU A 189 -9.36 11.71 -12.98
CA LEU A 189 -9.20 10.75 -14.07
C LEU A 189 -10.50 10.02 -14.38
N ALA A 190 -11.19 9.52 -13.34
CA ALA A 190 -12.45 8.79 -13.48
C ALA A 190 -13.55 9.66 -14.07
N GLU A 191 -13.68 10.90 -13.59
CA GLU A 191 -14.68 11.88 -14.06
C GLU A 191 -14.38 12.35 -15.49
N LEU A 192 -13.10 12.64 -15.80
CA LEU A 192 -12.69 13.05 -17.16
C LEU A 192 -13.08 12.04 -18.23
N LEU A 193 -12.95 10.77 -17.91
CA LEU A 193 -13.17 9.67 -18.84
C LEU A 193 -14.55 9.02 -18.68
N ASP A 194 -15.29 9.40 -17.65
CA ASP A 194 -16.56 8.79 -17.25
C ASP A 194 -16.43 7.25 -17.13
N ILE A 195 -15.36 6.80 -16.43
CA ILE A 195 -15.01 5.40 -16.22
C ILE A 195 -15.26 5.00 -14.78
N HIS A 196 -15.90 3.84 -14.58
CA HIS A 196 -16.18 3.28 -13.26
C HIS A 196 -14.90 2.82 -12.54
N VAL A 197 -14.90 2.98 -11.22
CA VAL A 197 -13.77 2.68 -10.33
C VAL A 197 -14.12 1.54 -9.39
N VAL A 198 -13.24 0.55 -9.34
CA VAL A 198 -13.22 -0.50 -8.35
C VAL A 198 -12.05 -0.25 -7.40
N THR A 199 -12.30 -0.29 -6.09
CA THR A 199 -11.28 -0.09 -5.05
C THR A 199 -10.96 -1.41 -4.36
N THR A 200 -9.68 -1.79 -4.29
CA THR A 200 -9.28 -2.94 -3.47
C THR A 200 -9.54 -2.65 -1.99
N LEU A 201 -9.50 -3.69 -1.13
CA LEU A 201 -9.59 -3.51 0.32
C LEU A 201 -8.59 -2.47 0.82
N MET A 202 -7.34 -2.51 0.34
CA MET A 202 -6.28 -1.58 0.73
C MET A 202 -6.45 -0.14 0.20
N ASN A 203 -7.41 0.06 -0.72
CA ASN A 203 -7.75 1.39 -1.25
C ASN A 203 -9.14 1.86 -0.82
N ARG A 204 -9.76 1.24 0.19
CA ARG A 204 -11.04 1.74 0.72
C ARG A 204 -10.84 3.14 1.30
N GLY A 205 -11.69 4.09 0.87
CA GLY A 205 -11.56 5.52 1.15
C GLY A 205 -10.73 6.30 0.11
N GLY A 206 -10.01 5.65 -0.81
CA GLY A 206 -9.28 6.32 -1.90
C GLY A 206 -10.18 6.79 -3.06
N PHE A 207 -11.43 6.37 -3.08
CA PHE A 207 -12.48 6.86 -3.97
C PHE A 207 -13.82 6.87 -3.21
N PRO A 208 -14.64 7.95 -3.29
CA PRO A 208 -15.88 8.04 -2.53
C PRO A 208 -16.86 6.93 -2.90
N ASP A 209 -17.41 6.23 -1.91
CA ASP A 209 -18.35 5.12 -2.16
C ASP A 209 -19.72 5.56 -2.69
N ASP A 210 -20.12 6.77 -2.41
CA ASP A 210 -21.37 7.39 -2.88
C ASP A 210 -21.25 8.03 -4.26
N HIS A 211 -20.03 8.05 -4.83
CA HIS A 211 -19.81 8.58 -6.16
C HIS A 211 -20.51 7.71 -7.21
N PRO A 212 -21.18 8.28 -8.24
CA PRO A 212 -21.88 7.51 -9.28
C PRO A 212 -21.01 6.48 -9.99
N LEU A 213 -19.72 6.77 -10.17
CA LEU A 213 -18.75 5.88 -10.81
C LEU A 213 -18.17 4.83 -9.86
N ALA A 214 -18.45 4.85 -8.55
CA ALA A 214 -17.96 3.84 -7.63
C ALA A 214 -18.68 2.50 -7.85
N LEU A 215 -17.91 1.41 -7.88
CA LEU A 215 -18.43 0.03 -7.96
C LEU A 215 -18.21 -0.75 -6.65
N GLY A 216 -17.47 -0.18 -5.72
CA GLY A 216 -17.12 -0.84 -4.46
C GLY A 216 -15.90 -1.76 -4.58
N MET A 217 -15.85 -2.79 -3.74
CA MET A 217 -14.71 -3.68 -3.58
C MET A 217 -14.88 -4.95 -4.44
N PRO A 218 -13.82 -5.44 -5.12
CA PRO A 218 -13.82 -6.71 -5.83
C PRO A 218 -13.37 -7.87 -4.92
N GLY A 219 -13.40 -9.08 -5.44
CA GLY A 219 -12.85 -10.27 -4.82
C GLY A 219 -13.87 -11.14 -4.11
N MET A 220 -13.39 -12.06 -3.29
CA MET A 220 -14.21 -13.11 -2.64
C MET A 220 -15.35 -12.53 -1.79
N HIS A 221 -15.12 -11.39 -1.14
CA HIS A 221 -16.11 -10.68 -0.32
C HIS A 221 -16.56 -9.37 -0.98
N GLY A 222 -16.38 -9.27 -2.29
CA GLY A 222 -16.68 -8.05 -3.03
C GLY A 222 -18.12 -7.91 -3.47
N ASN A 223 -18.43 -6.73 -4.01
CA ASN A 223 -19.71 -6.43 -4.62
C ASN A 223 -19.86 -7.17 -5.95
N TYR A 224 -21.04 -7.73 -6.21
CA TYR A 224 -21.35 -8.37 -7.49
C TYR A 224 -21.00 -7.49 -8.70
N THR A 225 -21.41 -6.23 -8.66
CA THR A 225 -21.16 -5.27 -9.74
C THR A 225 -19.67 -5.02 -9.97
N ALA A 226 -18.86 -4.91 -8.90
CA ALA A 226 -17.42 -4.72 -9.02
C ALA A 226 -16.74 -5.93 -9.66
N VAL A 227 -17.08 -7.13 -9.18
CA VAL A 227 -16.53 -8.39 -9.71
C VAL A 227 -16.91 -8.58 -11.17
N THR A 228 -18.19 -8.39 -11.50
CA THR A 228 -18.71 -8.60 -12.87
C THR A 228 -18.16 -7.54 -13.82
N ALA A 229 -18.03 -6.28 -13.40
CA ALA A 229 -17.45 -5.23 -14.23
C ALA A 229 -15.97 -5.52 -14.59
N ILE A 230 -15.17 -5.99 -13.64
CA ILE A 230 -13.81 -6.45 -13.93
C ILE A 230 -13.84 -7.59 -14.94
N GLN A 231 -14.69 -8.59 -14.72
CA GLN A 231 -14.73 -9.81 -15.51
C GLN A 231 -15.17 -9.57 -16.97
N GLU A 232 -16.08 -8.61 -17.20
CA GLU A 232 -16.64 -8.29 -18.50
C GLU A 232 -15.90 -7.12 -19.21
N SER A 233 -14.90 -6.52 -18.56
CA SER A 233 -14.14 -5.41 -19.10
C SER A 233 -13.31 -5.81 -20.32
N ASP A 234 -13.04 -4.84 -21.21
CA ASP A 234 -12.06 -4.98 -22.29
C ASP A 234 -10.72 -4.31 -21.97
N LEU A 235 -10.69 -3.51 -20.89
CA LEU A 235 -9.49 -2.85 -20.38
C LEU A 235 -9.56 -2.70 -18.88
N LEU A 236 -8.52 -3.18 -18.17
CA LEU A 236 -8.24 -2.86 -16.78
C LEU A 236 -7.15 -1.79 -16.71
N ILE A 237 -7.49 -0.65 -16.11
CA ILE A 237 -6.53 0.41 -15.79
C ILE A 237 -6.13 0.21 -14.33
N THR A 238 -5.05 -0.55 -14.12
CA THR A 238 -4.61 -0.94 -12.78
C THR A 238 -3.64 0.10 -12.23
N LEU A 239 -4.01 0.73 -11.12
CA LEU A 239 -3.31 1.85 -10.51
C LEU A 239 -2.90 1.52 -9.07
N GLY A 240 -1.62 1.26 -8.84
CA GLY A 240 -1.05 0.96 -7.52
C GLY A 240 -1.70 -0.26 -6.85
N ALA A 241 -2.00 -1.29 -7.64
CA ALA A 241 -2.61 -2.54 -7.19
C ALA A 241 -1.82 -3.74 -7.72
N ARG A 242 -1.48 -4.64 -6.81
CA ARG A 242 -0.91 -5.95 -7.15
C ARG A 242 -2.02 -6.97 -7.35
N PHE A 243 -2.11 -7.69 -8.37
CA PHE A 243 -3.17 -8.69 -8.63
C PHE A 243 -3.21 -9.81 -7.56
N ASP A 244 -3.73 -9.48 -6.38
CA ASP A 244 -3.81 -10.36 -5.22
C ASP A 244 -4.76 -11.54 -5.47
N ASP A 245 -4.44 -12.72 -4.94
CA ASP A 245 -5.21 -13.94 -5.15
C ASP A 245 -6.63 -13.89 -4.58
N ARG A 246 -6.86 -13.05 -3.56
CA ARG A 246 -8.21 -12.81 -2.99
C ARG A 246 -9.13 -12.08 -3.95
N VAL A 247 -8.56 -11.40 -4.94
CA VAL A 247 -9.30 -10.69 -6.00
C VAL A 247 -9.33 -11.51 -7.29
N THR A 248 -8.17 -12.04 -7.71
CA THR A 248 -8.05 -12.74 -9.00
C THR A 248 -8.65 -14.15 -8.98
N GLY A 249 -8.56 -14.84 -7.83
CA GLY A 249 -8.87 -16.25 -7.79
C GLY A 249 -8.04 -17.01 -8.83
N LYS A 250 -8.68 -17.74 -9.73
CA LYS A 250 -8.01 -18.46 -10.82
C LYS A 250 -7.58 -17.46 -11.91
N VAL A 251 -6.29 -17.19 -12.00
CA VAL A 251 -5.70 -16.16 -12.85
C VAL A 251 -6.09 -16.27 -14.33
N ASP A 252 -6.14 -17.49 -14.86
CA ASP A 252 -6.51 -17.74 -16.27
C ASP A 252 -7.96 -17.35 -16.60
N GLU A 253 -8.81 -17.29 -15.59
CA GLU A 253 -10.22 -16.94 -15.71
C GLU A 253 -10.51 -15.47 -15.29
N PHE A 254 -9.52 -14.78 -14.74
CA PHE A 254 -9.67 -13.40 -14.29
C PHE A 254 -9.59 -12.42 -15.46
N ALA A 255 -10.69 -11.70 -15.72
CA ALA A 255 -10.81 -10.70 -16.79
C ALA A 255 -10.18 -11.18 -18.12
N PRO A 256 -10.60 -12.33 -18.68
CA PRO A 256 -9.88 -13.04 -19.75
C PRO A 256 -9.82 -12.23 -21.05
N ASN A 257 -10.75 -11.30 -21.25
CA ASN A 257 -10.84 -10.48 -22.45
C ASN A 257 -10.22 -9.09 -22.28
N ALA A 258 -9.78 -8.74 -21.06
CA ALA A 258 -9.25 -7.41 -20.79
C ALA A 258 -7.77 -7.30 -21.17
N LYS A 259 -7.43 -6.22 -21.89
CA LYS A 259 -6.07 -5.68 -21.87
C LYS A 259 -5.79 -5.07 -20.50
N VAL A 260 -4.51 -4.96 -20.13
CA VAL A 260 -4.10 -4.45 -18.83
C VAL A 260 -3.10 -3.32 -19.00
N ILE A 261 -3.41 -2.16 -18.44
CA ILE A 261 -2.44 -1.13 -18.09
C ILE A 261 -2.12 -1.35 -16.63
N HIS A 262 -0.83 -1.47 -16.29
CA HIS A 262 -0.39 -1.65 -14.90
C HIS A 262 0.59 -0.54 -14.52
N ALA A 263 0.16 0.37 -13.66
CA ALA A 263 0.98 1.42 -13.09
C ALA A 263 1.33 1.07 -11.64
N ASP A 264 2.60 0.94 -11.35
CA ASP A 264 3.11 0.64 -10.02
C ASP A 264 4.50 1.24 -9.82
N ILE A 265 4.83 1.53 -8.56
CA ILE A 265 6.17 2.02 -8.19
C ILE A 265 7.19 0.87 -8.11
N ASP A 266 6.71 -0.35 -7.84
CA ASP A 266 7.54 -1.55 -7.70
C ASP A 266 7.59 -2.35 -9.00
N PRO A 267 8.73 -2.36 -9.71
CA PRO A 267 8.86 -3.11 -10.96
C PRO A 267 8.70 -4.63 -10.78
N ALA A 268 8.86 -5.15 -9.57
CA ALA A 268 8.69 -6.58 -9.29
C ALA A 268 7.22 -7.04 -9.37
N GLU A 269 6.27 -6.12 -9.34
CA GLU A 269 4.85 -6.46 -9.49
C GLU A 269 4.41 -6.61 -10.95
N PHE A 270 5.19 -6.08 -11.92
CA PHE A 270 4.84 -6.21 -13.33
C PHE A 270 4.98 -7.64 -13.84
N ASN A 271 3.93 -8.12 -14.51
CA ASN A 271 3.86 -9.45 -15.11
C ASN A 271 4.03 -10.61 -14.11
N LYS A 272 3.96 -10.35 -12.81
CA LYS A 272 4.13 -11.34 -11.76
C LYS A 272 2.94 -12.30 -11.68
N VAL A 273 1.73 -11.78 -11.68
CA VAL A 273 0.47 -12.55 -11.61
C VAL A 273 -0.29 -12.43 -12.93
N ARG A 274 -0.51 -11.23 -13.42
CA ARG A 274 -1.21 -10.93 -14.66
C ARG A 274 -0.27 -10.16 -15.61
N SER A 275 -0.16 -10.63 -16.86
CA SER A 275 0.61 -9.90 -17.87
C SER A 275 -0.03 -8.56 -18.20
N ALA A 276 0.77 -7.50 -18.23
CA ALA A 276 0.35 -6.18 -18.65
C ALA A 276 0.63 -5.96 -20.15
N ASN A 277 -0.27 -5.27 -20.81
CA ASN A 277 -0.05 -4.78 -22.18
C ASN A 277 0.82 -3.51 -22.15
N VAL A 278 0.61 -2.66 -21.14
CA VAL A 278 1.46 -1.49 -20.87
C VAL A 278 1.79 -1.48 -19.38
N SER A 279 3.09 -1.43 -19.07
CA SER A 279 3.60 -1.26 -17.70
C SER A 279 4.14 0.16 -17.55
N ILE A 280 3.71 0.87 -16.49
CA ILE A 280 4.18 2.22 -16.19
C ILE A 280 4.82 2.19 -14.80
N GLN A 281 6.15 2.21 -14.75
CA GLN A 281 6.87 2.30 -13.51
C GLN A 281 6.95 3.75 -13.05
N GLY A 282 6.53 4.02 -11.81
CA GLY A 282 6.60 5.34 -11.22
C GLY A 282 5.60 5.54 -10.09
N ASP A 283 5.64 6.71 -9.46
CA ASP A 283 4.62 7.13 -8.50
C ASP A 283 3.26 7.21 -9.18
N VAL A 284 2.25 6.61 -8.56
CA VAL A 284 0.92 6.51 -9.19
C VAL A 284 0.22 7.87 -9.29
N GLY A 285 0.49 8.81 -8.38
CA GLY A 285 -0.07 10.16 -8.45
C GLY A 285 0.52 10.95 -9.62
N GLN A 286 1.84 10.84 -9.83
CA GLN A 286 2.49 11.42 -11.01
C GLN A 286 2.01 10.74 -12.30
N THR A 287 1.90 9.41 -12.29
CA THR A 287 1.39 8.65 -13.43
C THR A 287 -0.01 9.09 -13.83
N ILE A 288 -0.94 9.23 -12.88
CA ILE A 288 -2.30 9.70 -13.15
C ILE A 288 -2.27 11.13 -13.69
N THR A 289 -1.45 11.99 -13.15
CA THR A 289 -1.31 13.38 -13.60
C THR A 289 -0.86 13.46 -15.07
N GLU A 290 0.15 12.67 -15.44
CA GLU A 290 0.64 12.62 -16.81
C GLU A 290 -0.37 11.93 -17.76
N LEU A 291 -1.08 10.88 -17.30
CA LEU A 291 -2.19 10.28 -18.05
C LEU A 291 -3.30 11.29 -18.35
N ILE A 292 -3.71 12.09 -17.36
CA ILE A 292 -4.74 13.14 -17.56
C ILE A 292 -4.29 14.14 -18.62
N LYS A 293 -3.03 14.57 -18.60
CA LYS A 293 -2.49 15.49 -19.62
C LYS A 293 -2.51 14.85 -21.01
N ALA A 294 -2.02 13.63 -21.17
CA ALA A 294 -2.02 12.90 -22.43
C ALA A 294 -3.43 12.69 -22.97
N LEU A 295 -4.39 12.32 -22.10
CA LEU A 295 -5.79 12.11 -22.47
C LEU A 295 -6.48 13.40 -22.92
N LYS A 296 -6.22 14.54 -22.25
CA LYS A 296 -6.73 15.86 -22.67
C LYS A 296 -6.20 16.24 -24.05
N GLN A 297 -4.91 16.01 -24.32
CA GLN A 297 -4.33 16.26 -25.65
C GLN A 297 -4.92 15.36 -26.76
N LEU A 298 -5.13 14.07 -26.46
CA LEU A 298 -5.77 13.14 -27.40
C LEU A 298 -7.21 13.56 -27.72
N SER A 299 -7.96 14.07 -26.73
CA SER A 299 -9.34 14.55 -26.90
C SER A 299 -9.47 15.75 -27.83
N GLU A 300 -8.39 16.48 -28.09
CA GLU A 300 -8.40 17.58 -29.08
C GLU A 300 -8.45 17.07 -30.53
N THR A 301 -8.02 15.84 -30.76
CA THR A 301 -7.87 15.26 -32.11
C THR A 301 -8.68 13.99 -32.37
N LYS A 302 -9.18 13.36 -31.31
CA LYS A 302 -9.94 12.10 -31.37
C LYS A 302 -11.24 12.21 -30.57
N ASP A 303 -12.30 11.66 -31.10
CA ASP A 303 -13.57 11.52 -30.40
C ASP A 303 -13.45 10.42 -29.34
N HIS A 304 -14.09 10.61 -28.19
CA HIS A 304 -14.21 9.56 -27.17
C HIS A 304 -15.06 8.40 -27.69
N PRO A 305 -14.68 7.15 -27.42
CA PRO A 305 -15.50 6.00 -27.80
C PRO A 305 -16.85 6.04 -27.08
N ASP A 306 -17.90 5.59 -27.78
CA ASP A 306 -19.21 5.44 -27.16
C ASP A 306 -19.19 4.28 -26.13
N ARG A 307 -19.39 4.63 -24.87
CA ARG A 307 -19.46 3.69 -23.73
C ARG A 307 -20.88 3.59 -23.14
N SER A 308 -21.89 4.11 -23.82
CA SER A 308 -23.27 4.17 -23.32
C SER A 308 -23.85 2.78 -22.99
N ALA A 309 -23.60 1.80 -23.86
CA ALA A 309 -24.02 0.43 -23.66
C ALA A 309 -23.37 -0.20 -22.40
N TRP A 310 -22.07 0.06 -22.19
CA TRP A 310 -21.33 -0.41 -21.02
C TRP A 310 -21.87 0.20 -19.74
N LYS A 311 -22.09 1.49 -19.71
CA LYS A 311 -22.67 2.20 -18.55
C LYS A 311 -24.07 1.69 -18.22
N SER A 312 -24.92 1.49 -19.24
CA SER A 312 -26.26 0.93 -19.05
C SER A 312 -26.22 -0.48 -18.46
N GLN A 313 -25.27 -1.29 -18.90
CA GLN A 313 -25.06 -2.64 -18.35
C GLN A 313 -24.67 -2.60 -16.88
N ILE A 314 -23.71 -1.76 -16.50
CA ILE A 314 -23.30 -1.56 -15.10
C ILE A 314 -24.46 -1.04 -14.24
N SER A 315 -25.21 -0.05 -14.73
CA SER A 315 -26.40 0.47 -14.03
C SER A 315 -27.43 -0.63 -13.77
N GLY A 316 -27.69 -1.48 -14.76
CA GLY A 316 -28.58 -2.64 -14.60
C GLY A 316 -28.09 -3.64 -13.54
N TRP A 317 -26.77 -3.82 -13.39
CA TRP A 317 -26.23 -4.66 -12.30
C TRP A 317 -26.38 -4.00 -10.93
N LYS A 318 -26.12 -2.69 -10.83
CA LYS A 318 -26.33 -1.94 -9.58
C LYS A 318 -27.79 -2.03 -9.08
N GLU A 319 -28.75 -1.91 -9.99
CA GLU A 319 -30.17 -2.02 -9.69
C GLU A 319 -30.58 -3.43 -9.28
N ARG A 320 -30.04 -4.44 -9.98
CA ARG A 320 -30.41 -5.85 -9.75
C ARG A 320 -29.74 -6.46 -8.53
N PHE A 321 -28.54 -6.00 -8.18
CA PHE A 321 -27.73 -6.54 -7.09
C PHE A 321 -27.28 -5.41 -6.15
N PRO A 322 -28.22 -4.69 -5.52
CA PRO A 322 -27.87 -3.65 -4.56
C PRO A 322 -27.21 -4.24 -3.32
N LEU A 323 -26.36 -3.47 -2.68
CA LEU A 323 -25.76 -3.84 -1.40
C LEU A 323 -26.74 -3.55 -0.27
N VAL A 324 -27.65 -4.52 -0.03
CA VAL A 324 -28.70 -4.42 0.98
C VAL A 324 -28.73 -5.69 1.81
N TYR A 325 -29.33 -5.61 2.98
CA TYR A 325 -29.62 -6.76 3.83
C TYR A 325 -31.07 -6.70 4.30
N ASP A 326 -31.65 -7.86 4.67
CA ASP A 326 -33.02 -7.91 5.15
C ASP A 326 -33.15 -7.15 6.49
N GLU A 327 -34.24 -6.39 6.64
CA GLU A 327 -34.53 -5.72 7.90
C GLU A 327 -34.61 -6.72 9.07
N TRP A 328 -34.21 -6.25 10.25
CA TRP A 328 -34.29 -7.04 11.48
C TRP A 328 -35.75 -7.38 11.81
N GLN A 329 -36.02 -8.64 12.14
CA GLN A 329 -37.30 -9.09 12.63
C GLN A 329 -37.24 -9.40 14.14
N GLN A 330 -38.33 -9.13 14.86
CA GLN A 330 -38.39 -9.37 16.29
C GLN A 330 -38.17 -10.86 16.61
N GLY A 331 -37.16 -11.15 17.44
CA GLY A 331 -36.77 -12.51 17.80
C GLY A 331 -35.54 -13.02 17.08
N GLU A 332 -35.00 -12.27 16.09
CA GLU A 332 -33.71 -12.55 15.47
C GLU A 332 -32.56 -11.87 16.24
N GLY A 333 -31.34 -12.41 16.10
CA GLY A 333 -30.14 -11.75 16.58
C GLY A 333 -29.80 -10.49 15.76
N LEU A 334 -28.98 -9.60 16.29
CA LEU A 334 -28.51 -8.41 15.57
C LEU A 334 -27.69 -8.84 14.34
N LYS A 335 -28.00 -8.26 13.19
CA LYS A 335 -27.22 -8.49 11.96
C LYS A 335 -25.93 -7.66 12.00
N PRO A 336 -24.77 -8.21 11.59
CA PRO A 336 -23.50 -7.47 11.56
C PRO A 336 -23.59 -6.17 10.76
N GLN A 337 -24.32 -6.18 9.64
CA GLN A 337 -24.52 -5.01 8.78
C GLN A 337 -25.20 -3.87 9.54
N TYR A 338 -26.24 -4.19 10.32
CA TYR A 338 -26.93 -3.20 11.16
C TYR A 338 -25.99 -2.59 12.21
N VAL A 339 -25.15 -3.43 12.84
CA VAL A 339 -24.18 -2.93 13.82
C VAL A 339 -23.19 -1.95 13.18
N ILE A 340 -22.71 -2.27 11.95
CA ILE A 340 -21.80 -1.40 11.20
C ILE A 340 -22.46 -0.07 10.84
N GLU A 341 -23.71 -0.10 10.37
CA GLU A 341 -24.48 1.12 10.08
C GLU A 341 -24.68 1.97 11.33
N GLN A 342 -25.09 1.34 12.44
CA GLN A 342 -25.24 2.07 13.70
C GLN A 342 -23.94 2.64 14.23
N LEU A 343 -22.81 1.95 14.02
CA LEU A 343 -21.50 2.47 14.37
C LEU A 343 -21.18 3.72 13.56
N ARG A 344 -21.38 3.67 12.23
CA ARG A 344 -21.18 4.80 11.32
C ARG A 344 -22.02 6.00 11.72
N ASP A 345 -23.32 5.79 11.95
CA ASP A 345 -24.29 6.86 12.22
C ASP A 345 -24.09 7.53 13.59
N ASN A 346 -23.42 6.85 14.52
CA ASN A 346 -23.18 7.33 15.88
C ASN A 346 -21.73 7.70 16.18
N THR A 347 -20.87 7.75 15.16
CA THR A 347 -19.46 8.17 15.32
C THR A 347 -19.14 9.34 14.38
N PRO A 348 -18.20 10.24 14.77
CA PRO A 348 -17.70 11.29 13.88
C PRO A 348 -17.07 10.72 12.60
N ASP A 349 -17.09 11.52 11.52
CA ASP A 349 -16.54 11.11 10.20
C ASP A 349 -15.03 10.84 10.22
N ASP A 350 -14.30 11.43 11.18
CA ASP A 350 -12.85 11.24 11.36
C ASP A 350 -12.51 10.10 12.35
N THR A 351 -13.48 9.27 12.71
CA THR A 351 -13.27 8.14 13.63
C THR A 351 -12.36 7.10 12.99
N ILE A 352 -11.28 6.74 13.71
CA ILE A 352 -10.41 5.63 13.33
C ILE A 352 -11.00 4.34 13.89
N VAL A 353 -11.34 3.41 12.99
CA VAL A 353 -11.87 2.10 13.36
C VAL A 353 -10.79 1.05 13.28
N ALA A 354 -10.50 0.38 14.40
CA ALA A 354 -9.63 -0.79 14.45
C ALA A 354 -10.51 -2.05 14.61
N SER A 355 -10.36 -2.99 13.70
CA SER A 355 -11.11 -4.23 13.71
C SER A 355 -10.19 -5.44 13.55
N GLY A 356 -10.61 -6.60 14.06
CA GLY A 356 -10.01 -7.87 13.71
C GLY A 356 -10.49 -8.36 12.35
N VAL A 357 -9.86 -9.43 11.89
CA VAL A 357 -10.29 -10.21 10.72
C VAL A 357 -10.99 -11.46 11.23
N GLY A 358 -12.26 -11.62 10.88
CA GLY A 358 -13.04 -12.75 11.36
C GLY A 358 -14.17 -13.15 10.45
#